data_59395c2c3ff72f20556771bb68c8f2c3
#
_entry.id   59395c2c3ff72f20556771bb68c8f2c3
#
_cell.length_a   1.000
_cell.length_b   1.000
_cell.length_c   1.000
_cell.angle_alpha   90.00
_cell.angle_beta   90.00
_cell.angle_gamma   90.00
#
_symmetry.space_group_name_H-M   'P 1'
#
loop_
_entity.id
_entity.type
_entity.pdbx_description
1 polymer ?
#
loop_
_entity_poly.entity_id
_entity_poly.type
_entity_poly.pdbx_seq_one_letter_code
_entity_poly.pdbx_strand_id
1 'polypeptide(L)'
;DQFNKFAVLFERNAFKGLDELAEEEVRLGGLRIDPVSNGVSRKTYYRNLKVLELSNSKERQVSGLPNNPRLSDFGMSPDGKKMAFTNTNDDGIFLFILDVESAAVSQIGKARLNGVMGAPYNWCPDSKSLLIYVIPENRIQPKKALPTGPAVQEASGSKAPVRTYQDLLRNKQDEAFFDFYAISRLDKVNLDGTQTMFLPEKIYAEVVYSPDGNFVRITTMVKPYSYIVPYYRFPEETDIYSSEGKLVMHFDSKPSIEELPKGFDAVQTGKRSISWRADHPATLVWCEAQDGGDPNKDVEFRDFVFQMTVNSKAEPELIAKTKLRYRGITWGNVHTAILYEGWWKTRDMASYLINPSNSKQAPRQIEKRSTQELYNQLGNFATELMDNGRYRLLKFDRRGRKLYLTGEGYSPEGNRPFV
;
A
#
# COMPACT_ATOMS: atom_id res chain seq x y z
N ASP A 1 14.50 8.10 22.65
CA ASP A 1 13.73 7.63 21.50
C ASP A 1 12.46 8.48 21.37
N GLN A 2 12.44 9.42 20.41
CA GLN A 2 11.33 10.37 20.28
C GLN A 2 10.00 9.67 19.95
N PHE A 3 10.04 8.49 19.35
CA PHE A 3 8.88 7.70 18.98
C PHE A 3 8.19 6.97 20.14
N ASN A 4 8.83 6.91 21.34
CA ASN A 4 8.31 6.14 22.47
C ASN A 4 7.87 6.98 23.66
N LYS A 5 7.62 8.28 23.48
CA LYS A 5 7.14 9.16 24.58
C LYS A 5 5.61 9.15 24.71
N PHE A 6 4.92 9.02 23.59
CA PHE A 6 3.47 9.15 23.53
C PHE A 6 2.85 7.97 22.77
N ALA A 7 1.63 7.61 23.14
CA ALA A 7 0.74 6.79 22.35
C ALA A 7 -0.54 7.58 22.04
N VAL A 8 -1.12 7.36 20.86
CA VAL A 8 -2.43 7.93 20.50
C VAL A 8 -3.49 6.85 20.67
N LEU A 9 -4.48 7.14 21.48
CA LEU A 9 -5.62 6.25 21.74
C LEU A 9 -6.79 6.67 20.86
N PHE A 10 -7.45 5.69 20.27
CA PHE A 10 -8.55 5.88 19.34
C PHE A 10 -9.84 5.35 19.95
N GLU A 11 -10.87 6.18 20.02
CA GLU A 11 -12.19 5.79 20.52
C GLU A 11 -13.20 5.68 19.37
N ARG A 12 -13.94 4.59 19.31
CA ARG A 12 -15.00 4.36 18.33
C ARG A 12 -16.21 3.72 18.95
N ASN A 13 -17.36 3.84 18.31
CA ASN A 13 -18.54 3.07 18.66
C ASN A 13 -18.31 1.58 18.41
N ALA A 14 -18.85 0.72 19.26
CA ALA A 14 -18.75 -0.73 19.09
C ALA A 14 -19.44 -1.20 17.80
N PHE A 15 -20.55 -0.57 17.44
CA PHE A 15 -21.36 -0.87 16.25
C PHE A 15 -21.63 0.39 15.45
N LYS A 16 -21.81 0.22 14.14
CA LYS A 16 -22.29 1.29 13.25
C LYS A 16 -23.77 1.58 13.52
N GLY A 17 -24.17 2.84 13.40
CA GLY A 17 -25.56 3.24 13.41
C GLY A 17 -26.33 2.72 12.18
N LEU A 18 -27.66 2.67 12.27
CA LEU A 18 -28.52 2.31 11.14
C LEU A 18 -28.39 3.30 9.97
N ASP A 19 -28.19 4.57 10.27
CA ASP A 19 -27.90 5.65 9.33
C ASP A 19 -26.63 5.38 8.52
N GLU A 20 -25.53 4.99 9.16
CA GLU A 20 -24.28 4.62 8.50
C GLU A 20 -24.40 3.35 7.62
N LEU A 21 -25.30 2.42 8.01
CA LEU A 21 -25.54 1.20 7.24
C LEU A 21 -26.46 1.42 6.03
N ALA A 22 -27.31 2.45 6.09
CA ALA A 22 -28.26 2.82 5.05
C ALA A 22 -27.71 3.81 4.00
N GLU A 23 -26.45 4.28 4.15
CA GLU A 23 -25.79 5.18 3.21
C GLU A 23 -25.80 4.59 1.79
N GLU A 24 -26.08 5.45 0.78
CA GLU A 24 -26.04 5.06 -0.64
C GLU A 24 -24.63 4.60 -1.01
N GLU A 25 -24.56 3.55 -1.82
CA GLU A 25 -23.30 2.95 -2.27
C GLU A 25 -23.29 2.83 -3.79
N VAL A 26 -22.26 3.41 -4.42
CA VAL A 26 -21.95 3.22 -5.84
C VAL A 26 -20.93 2.10 -5.99
N ARG A 27 -21.21 1.15 -6.91
CA ARG A 27 -20.38 -0.05 -7.14
C ARG A 27 -19.83 -0.05 -8.54
N LEU A 28 -18.50 0.10 -8.67
CA LEU A 28 -17.82 0.28 -9.96
C LEU A 28 -16.44 -0.38 -9.95
N GLY A 29 -16.21 -1.32 -10.85
CA GLY A 29 -14.90 -1.93 -11.04
C GLY A 29 -14.36 -2.68 -9.82
N GLY A 30 -15.24 -3.15 -8.92
CA GLY A 30 -14.86 -3.76 -7.65
C GLY A 30 -14.68 -2.76 -6.50
N LEU A 31 -14.85 -1.46 -6.75
CA LEU A 31 -14.91 -0.42 -5.72
C LEU A 31 -16.33 -0.28 -5.19
N ARG A 32 -16.43 0.08 -3.92
CA ARG A 32 -17.66 0.50 -3.24
C ARG A 32 -17.45 1.90 -2.70
N ILE A 33 -18.15 2.83 -3.28
CA ILE A 33 -17.92 4.27 -3.14
C ILE A 33 -19.10 4.91 -2.41
N ASP A 34 -18.82 5.74 -1.45
CA ASP A 34 -19.77 6.70 -0.92
C ASP A 34 -19.79 7.93 -1.86
N PRO A 35 -20.91 8.16 -2.58
CA PRO A 35 -20.98 9.24 -3.55
C PRO A 35 -20.99 10.64 -2.94
N VAL A 36 -21.33 10.78 -1.66
CA VAL A 36 -21.39 12.05 -0.93
C VAL A 36 -19.98 12.52 -0.58
N SER A 37 -19.24 11.68 0.13
CA SER A 37 -17.88 12.02 0.58
C SER A 37 -16.81 11.83 -0.50
N ASN A 38 -17.08 11.05 -1.54
CA ASN A 38 -16.10 10.56 -2.53
C ASN A 38 -14.99 9.73 -1.88
N GLY A 39 -15.39 8.84 -1.00
CA GLY A 39 -14.54 7.93 -0.27
C GLY A 39 -15.01 6.48 -0.39
N VAL A 40 -14.32 5.58 0.31
CA VAL A 40 -14.75 4.18 0.44
C VAL A 40 -16.03 4.12 1.28
N SER A 41 -17.07 3.42 0.78
CA SER A 41 -18.31 3.20 1.52
C SER A 41 -18.08 2.31 2.74
N ARG A 42 -18.94 2.45 3.75
CA ARG A 42 -18.92 1.63 4.97
C ARG A 42 -17.60 1.61 5.72
N LYS A 43 -16.84 2.70 5.62
CA LYS A 43 -15.58 2.89 6.33
C LYS A 43 -15.81 2.86 7.85
N THR A 44 -14.84 2.39 8.61
CA THR A 44 -14.88 2.46 10.07
C THR A 44 -14.34 3.82 10.50
N TYR A 45 -15.13 4.55 11.29
CA TYR A 45 -14.75 5.86 11.79
C TYR A 45 -14.50 5.83 13.29
N TYR A 46 -13.53 6.64 13.73
CA TYR A 46 -13.27 6.92 15.13
C TYR A 46 -13.92 8.27 15.51
N ARG A 47 -14.33 8.37 16.77
CA ARG A 47 -15.13 9.51 17.26
C ARG A 47 -14.34 10.42 18.20
N ASN A 48 -13.21 9.95 18.72
CA ASN A 48 -12.37 10.72 19.62
C ASN A 48 -10.93 10.23 19.58
N LEU A 49 -10.01 11.11 19.97
CA LEU A 49 -8.59 10.84 20.14
C LEU A 49 -8.14 11.30 21.52
N LYS A 50 -7.22 10.55 22.12
CA LYS A 50 -6.49 10.92 23.33
C LYS A 50 -5.00 10.69 23.12
N VAL A 51 -4.18 11.47 23.77
CA VAL A 51 -2.73 11.28 23.83
C VAL A 51 -2.38 10.74 25.21
N LEU A 52 -1.74 9.58 25.23
CA LEU A 52 -1.19 8.95 26.44
C LEU A 52 0.30 9.23 26.53
N GLU A 53 0.73 9.87 27.59
CA GLU A 53 2.14 10.03 27.91
C GLU A 53 2.67 8.77 28.60
N LEU A 54 3.61 8.04 27.96
CA LEU A 54 4.05 6.72 28.42
C LEU A 54 4.92 6.77 29.68
N SER A 55 5.55 7.90 29.96
CA SER A 55 6.43 8.07 31.14
C SER A 55 5.67 8.03 32.46
N ASN A 56 4.42 8.54 32.49
CA ASN A 56 3.60 8.72 33.69
C ASN A 56 2.18 8.16 33.55
N SER A 57 1.86 7.53 32.39
CA SER A 57 0.54 7.00 32.06
C SER A 57 -0.59 8.04 32.10
N LYS A 58 -0.27 9.31 31.88
CA LYS A 58 -1.26 10.40 31.89
C LYS A 58 -1.94 10.53 30.53
N GLU A 59 -3.26 10.39 30.52
CA GLU A 59 -4.09 10.69 29.36
C GLU A 59 -4.40 12.18 29.26
N ARG A 60 -4.33 12.72 28.05
CA ARG A 60 -4.75 14.09 27.70
C ARG A 60 -5.80 14.03 26.61
N GLN A 61 -6.88 14.75 26.78
CA GLN A 61 -7.86 14.95 25.72
C GLN A 61 -7.26 15.77 24.59
N VAL A 62 -7.57 15.40 23.36
CA VAL A 62 -7.17 16.16 22.18
C VAL A 62 -8.15 17.33 22.00
N SER A 63 -7.59 18.52 21.79
CA SER A 63 -8.35 19.75 21.50
C SER A 63 -8.42 20.02 19.99
N GLY A 64 -9.44 20.76 19.55
CA GLY A 64 -9.57 21.18 18.14
C GLY A 64 -10.12 20.11 17.19
N LEU A 65 -10.66 19.00 17.70
CA LEU A 65 -11.40 18.06 16.89
C LEU A 65 -12.67 18.70 16.30
N PRO A 66 -13.07 18.34 15.08
CA PRO A 66 -14.32 18.82 14.48
C PRO A 66 -15.54 18.35 15.27
N ASN A 67 -16.67 19.03 15.11
CA ASN A 67 -17.94 18.59 15.68
C ASN A 67 -18.39 17.27 15.00
N ASN A 68 -18.93 16.32 15.77
CA ASN A 68 -19.36 15.01 15.30
C ASN A 68 -18.30 14.30 14.42
N PRO A 69 -17.11 14.05 14.96
CA PRO A 69 -15.98 13.62 14.16
C PRO A 69 -16.20 12.22 13.56
N ARG A 70 -15.86 12.05 12.28
CA ARG A 70 -15.77 10.78 11.55
C ARG A 70 -14.33 10.61 11.08
N LEU A 71 -13.43 10.23 12.00
CA LEU A 71 -11.99 10.21 11.80
C LEU A 71 -11.52 8.88 11.21
N SER A 72 -10.58 8.97 10.26
CA SER A 72 -9.97 7.80 9.61
C SER A 72 -8.59 8.12 9.02
N ASP A 73 -7.97 7.15 8.35
CA ASP A 73 -6.70 7.29 7.61
C ASP A 73 -5.59 7.92 8.44
N PHE A 74 -5.27 7.33 9.58
CA PHE A 74 -4.24 7.84 10.48
C PHE A 74 -2.84 7.49 10.00
N GLY A 75 -1.92 8.46 9.98
CA GLY A 75 -0.53 8.27 9.60
C GLY A 75 0.41 9.22 10.34
N MET A 76 1.44 8.68 11.01
CA MET A 76 2.46 9.47 11.67
C MET A 76 3.38 10.17 10.67
N SER A 77 3.80 11.39 10.99
CA SER A 77 4.89 12.05 10.26
C SER A 77 6.19 11.26 10.40
N PRO A 78 7.10 11.33 9.43
CA PRO A 78 8.39 10.65 9.50
C PRO A 78 9.19 10.94 10.78
N ASP A 79 9.12 12.16 11.31
CA ASP A 79 9.77 12.54 12.57
C ASP A 79 9.02 12.11 13.83
N GLY A 80 7.84 11.47 13.69
CA GLY A 80 7.03 10.98 14.81
C GLY A 80 6.39 12.04 15.70
N LYS A 81 6.41 13.32 15.30
CA LYS A 81 5.87 14.42 16.12
C LYS A 81 4.42 14.75 15.83
N LYS A 82 3.96 14.44 14.62
CA LYS A 82 2.61 14.78 14.16
C LYS A 82 1.91 13.55 13.61
N MET A 83 0.60 13.55 13.68
CA MET A 83 -0.23 12.52 13.05
C MET A 83 -1.22 13.19 12.10
N ALA A 84 -1.15 12.84 10.82
CA ALA A 84 -2.17 13.22 9.87
C ALA A 84 -3.34 12.23 9.97
N PHE A 85 -4.54 12.74 9.72
CA PHE A 85 -5.75 11.93 9.62
C PHE A 85 -6.81 12.66 8.81
N THR A 86 -7.84 11.93 8.41
CA THR A 86 -8.97 12.53 7.70
C THR A 86 -10.19 12.63 8.62
N ASN A 87 -10.99 13.67 8.40
CA ASN A 87 -12.35 13.77 8.90
C ASN A 87 -13.32 13.80 7.72
N THR A 88 -14.34 12.95 7.76
CA THR A 88 -15.40 12.88 6.74
C THR A 88 -16.66 13.53 7.27
N ASN A 89 -17.26 14.43 6.51
CA ASN A 89 -18.57 15.02 6.78
C ASN A 89 -19.40 15.07 5.49
N ASP A 90 -20.56 15.70 5.52
CA ASP A 90 -21.48 15.81 4.37
C ASP A 90 -20.88 16.63 3.20
N ASP A 91 -19.88 17.47 3.45
CA ASP A 91 -19.18 18.25 2.43
C ASP A 91 -18.03 17.46 1.78
N GLY A 92 -17.57 16.36 2.37
CA GLY A 92 -16.48 15.53 1.86
C GLY A 92 -15.45 15.09 2.90
N ILE A 93 -14.26 14.76 2.42
CA ILE A 93 -13.12 14.32 3.23
C ILE A 93 -12.10 15.47 3.32
N PHE A 94 -11.65 15.78 4.52
CA PHE A 94 -10.70 16.87 4.80
C PHE A 94 -9.52 16.39 5.64
N LEU A 95 -8.35 17.02 5.44
CA LEU A 95 -7.11 16.69 6.13
C LEU A 95 -6.99 17.45 7.47
N PHE A 96 -6.59 16.70 8.50
CA PHE A 96 -6.29 17.24 9.83
C PHE A 96 -4.93 16.76 10.32
N ILE A 97 -4.29 17.55 11.15
CA ILE A 97 -3.02 17.23 11.79
C ILE A 97 -3.18 17.34 13.30
N LEU A 98 -2.82 16.27 14.00
CA LEU A 98 -2.59 16.27 15.45
C LEU A 98 -1.12 16.53 15.71
N ASP A 99 -0.80 17.58 16.47
CA ASP A 99 0.48 17.73 17.12
C ASP A 99 0.46 16.88 18.40
N VAL A 100 1.30 15.85 18.45
CA VAL A 100 1.24 14.83 19.51
C VAL A 100 1.69 15.40 20.85
N GLU A 101 2.67 16.30 20.84
CA GLU A 101 3.20 16.88 22.08
C GLU A 101 2.21 17.86 22.73
N SER A 102 1.57 18.72 21.98
CA SER A 102 0.56 19.67 22.51
C SER A 102 -0.83 19.06 22.65
N ALA A 103 -1.11 17.91 22.03
CA ALA A 103 -2.42 17.29 21.90
C ALA A 103 -3.46 18.22 21.24
N ALA A 104 -3.02 19.03 20.27
CA ALA A 104 -3.85 19.99 19.54
C ALA A 104 -4.02 19.56 18.08
N VAL A 105 -5.24 19.70 17.56
CA VAL A 105 -5.60 19.39 16.17
C VAL A 105 -5.89 20.67 15.41
N SER A 106 -5.43 20.69 14.15
CA SER A 106 -5.76 21.73 13.18
C SER A 106 -6.13 21.12 11.83
N GLN A 107 -7.07 21.73 11.13
CA GLN A 107 -7.35 21.41 9.73
C GLN A 107 -6.28 22.02 8.83
N ILE A 108 -5.81 21.26 7.84
CA ILE A 108 -4.82 21.71 6.87
C ILE A 108 -5.49 21.91 5.52
N GLY A 109 -5.47 23.15 5.04
CA GLY A 109 -6.11 23.51 3.76
C GLY A 109 -7.64 23.39 3.80
N LYS A 110 -8.26 23.56 2.63
CA LYS A 110 -9.72 23.45 2.43
C LYS A 110 -10.09 22.49 1.31
N ALA A 111 -9.10 21.82 0.70
CA ALA A 111 -9.33 20.93 -0.42
C ALA A 111 -10.18 19.71 0.01
N ARG A 112 -11.16 19.35 -0.83
CA ARG A 112 -11.88 18.08 -0.70
C ARG A 112 -11.00 16.98 -1.23
N LEU A 113 -10.75 15.98 -0.40
CA LEU A 113 -9.87 14.87 -0.74
C LEU A 113 -10.64 13.73 -1.39
N ASN A 114 -9.98 13.04 -2.32
CA ASN A 114 -10.49 11.84 -2.97
C ASN A 114 -10.01 10.60 -2.22
N GLY A 115 -10.89 9.96 -1.46
CA GLY A 115 -10.62 8.74 -0.69
C GLY A 115 -11.03 7.44 -1.38
N VAL A 116 -11.40 7.45 -2.67
CA VAL A 116 -11.93 6.27 -3.38
C VAL A 116 -10.88 5.18 -3.55
N MET A 117 -9.63 5.56 -3.81
CA MET A 117 -8.51 4.62 -4.02
C MET A 117 -7.77 4.28 -2.73
N GLY A 118 -8.22 4.74 -1.56
CA GLY A 118 -7.60 4.48 -0.26
C GLY A 118 -7.33 5.74 0.54
N ALA A 119 -6.29 5.73 1.38
CA ALA A 119 -5.91 6.91 2.17
C ALA A 119 -5.54 8.08 1.25
N PRO A 120 -6.20 9.25 1.39
CA PRO A 120 -6.10 10.34 0.42
C PRO A 120 -4.90 11.26 0.63
N TYR A 121 -3.84 10.79 1.26
CA TYR A 121 -2.61 11.54 1.45
C TYR A 121 -1.40 10.64 1.71
N ASN A 122 -0.20 11.21 1.51
CA ASN A 122 1.09 10.63 1.89
C ASN A 122 1.97 11.71 2.53
N TRP A 123 2.60 11.43 3.66
CA TRP A 123 3.62 12.32 4.22
C TRP A 123 4.82 12.44 3.28
N CYS A 124 5.27 13.66 3.07
CA CYS A 124 6.57 13.91 2.47
C CYS A 124 7.71 13.61 3.46
N PRO A 125 8.91 13.28 2.98
CA PRO A 125 10.06 12.96 3.83
C PRO A 125 10.47 14.05 4.81
N ASP A 126 10.12 15.30 4.51
CA ASP A 126 10.46 16.48 5.29
C ASP A 126 9.65 16.64 6.60
N SER A 127 8.61 15.82 6.81
CA SER A 127 7.66 15.94 7.93
C SER A 127 6.93 17.29 8.01
N LYS A 128 7.02 18.13 6.98
CA LYS A 128 6.47 19.49 6.92
C LYS A 128 5.42 19.65 5.83
N SER A 129 5.30 18.69 4.96
CA SER A 129 4.35 18.68 3.84
C SER A 129 3.77 17.30 3.58
N LEU A 130 2.65 17.26 2.86
CA LEU A 130 1.98 16.04 2.44
C LEU A 130 1.65 16.13 0.95
N LEU A 131 1.69 15.00 0.25
CA LEU A 131 1.00 14.85 -1.02
C LEU A 131 -0.44 14.44 -0.73
N ILE A 132 -1.41 15.16 -1.30
CA ILE A 132 -2.83 14.95 -1.11
C ILE A 132 -3.53 14.68 -2.45
N TYR A 133 -4.50 13.77 -2.44
CA TYR A 133 -5.32 13.47 -3.61
C TYR A 133 -6.56 14.35 -3.58
N VAL A 134 -6.59 15.35 -4.45
CA VAL A 134 -7.65 16.37 -4.47
C VAL A 134 -8.68 16.03 -5.54
N ILE A 135 -9.95 16.14 -5.20
CA ILE A 135 -11.04 16.04 -6.17
C ILE A 135 -10.95 17.22 -7.16
N PRO A 136 -10.88 16.97 -8.47
CA PRO A 136 -10.88 18.04 -9.47
C PRO A 136 -12.11 18.97 -9.35
N GLU A 137 -11.88 20.28 -9.32
CA GLU A 137 -12.95 21.27 -9.09
C GLU A 137 -14.01 21.31 -10.20
N ASN A 138 -13.59 21.13 -11.45
CA ASN A 138 -14.44 21.26 -12.62
C ASN A 138 -14.90 19.93 -13.20
N ARG A 139 -14.91 18.85 -12.41
CA ARG A 139 -15.37 17.54 -12.89
C ARG A 139 -16.88 17.57 -13.19
N ILE A 140 -17.25 17.04 -14.36
CA ILE A 140 -18.66 16.95 -14.79
C ILE A 140 -19.16 15.54 -14.47
N GLN A 141 -20.23 15.45 -13.67
CA GLN A 141 -20.85 14.17 -13.38
C GLN A 141 -21.46 13.58 -14.65
N PRO A 142 -21.12 12.32 -15.00
CA PRO A 142 -21.73 11.66 -16.15
C PRO A 142 -23.26 11.56 -15.99
N LYS A 143 -24.00 11.84 -17.06
CA LYS A 143 -25.46 11.68 -17.06
C LYS A 143 -25.78 10.19 -17.04
N LYS A 144 -26.72 9.78 -16.18
CA LYS A 144 -27.28 8.43 -16.25
C LYS A 144 -28.04 8.33 -17.58
N ALA A 145 -27.54 7.51 -18.53
CA ALA A 145 -28.30 7.19 -19.73
C ALA A 145 -29.53 6.38 -19.34
N LEU A 146 -30.67 6.65 -19.98
CA LEU A 146 -31.83 5.76 -19.88
C LEU A 146 -31.43 4.39 -20.44
N PRO A 147 -31.87 3.27 -19.84
CA PRO A 147 -31.61 1.96 -20.42
C PRO A 147 -32.20 1.90 -21.84
N THR A 148 -31.35 1.67 -22.82
CA THR A 148 -31.76 1.61 -24.25
C THR A 148 -32.35 0.25 -24.63
N GLY A 149 -32.70 -0.59 -23.66
CA GLY A 149 -33.27 -1.92 -23.83
C GLY A 149 -32.64 -2.97 -22.90
N PRO A 150 -33.04 -4.22 -23.00
CA PRO A 150 -32.44 -5.29 -22.22
C PRO A 150 -30.96 -5.42 -22.57
N ALA A 151 -30.09 -5.57 -21.56
CA ALA A 151 -28.68 -5.83 -21.76
C ALA A 151 -28.52 -7.23 -22.39
N VAL A 152 -28.23 -7.28 -23.68
CA VAL A 152 -27.87 -8.53 -24.34
C VAL A 152 -26.38 -8.78 -24.07
N GLN A 153 -26.09 -9.76 -23.24
CA GLN A 153 -24.73 -10.29 -23.12
C GLN A 153 -24.52 -11.32 -24.22
N GLU A 154 -23.83 -10.94 -25.28
CA GLU A 154 -23.33 -11.90 -26.26
C GLU A 154 -22.07 -12.55 -25.70
N ALA A 155 -22.08 -13.89 -25.57
CA ALA A 155 -20.88 -14.64 -25.25
C ALA A 155 -19.98 -14.64 -26.49
N SER A 156 -18.94 -13.79 -26.49
CA SER A 156 -17.96 -13.66 -27.58
C SER A 156 -16.98 -14.84 -27.65
N GLY A 157 -17.26 -15.98 -26.98
CA GLY A 157 -16.39 -17.15 -26.95
C GLY A 157 -15.13 -17.00 -26.09
N SER A 158 -14.94 -15.85 -25.44
CA SER A 158 -13.86 -15.65 -24.48
C SER A 158 -14.12 -16.50 -23.22
N LYS A 159 -13.09 -17.23 -22.77
CA LYS A 159 -13.19 -18.03 -21.55
C LYS A 159 -13.42 -17.10 -20.36
N ALA A 160 -14.49 -17.34 -19.61
CA ALA A 160 -14.74 -16.61 -18.37
C ALA A 160 -13.54 -16.80 -17.39
N PRO A 161 -13.16 -15.78 -16.61
CA PRO A 161 -12.16 -15.91 -15.57
C PRO A 161 -12.52 -17.06 -14.63
N VAL A 162 -11.51 -17.80 -14.16
CA VAL A 162 -11.70 -18.91 -13.21
C VAL A 162 -12.28 -18.42 -11.87
N ARG A 163 -12.19 -17.11 -11.60
CA ARG A 163 -12.71 -16.47 -10.38
C ARG A 163 -13.88 -15.58 -10.72
N THR A 164 -14.96 -15.69 -9.93
CA THR A 164 -16.09 -14.78 -9.99
C THR A 164 -15.75 -13.49 -9.21
N TYR A 165 -15.93 -12.36 -9.87
CA TYR A 165 -15.76 -11.03 -9.27
C TYR A 165 -17.10 -10.32 -9.15
N GLN A 166 -17.24 -9.45 -8.16
CA GLN A 166 -18.42 -8.64 -7.94
C GLN A 166 -18.16 -7.19 -8.35
N ASP A 167 -19.26 -6.46 -8.61
CA ASP A 167 -19.25 -5.02 -8.79
C ASP A 167 -18.36 -4.53 -9.96
N LEU A 168 -18.19 -5.35 -11.02
CA LEU A 168 -17.40 -5.03 -12.21
C LEU A 168 -18.00 -3.88 -13.03
N LEU A 169 -17.18 -3.24 -13.88
CA LEU A 169 -17.68 -2.35 -14.93
C LEU A 169 -18.45 -3.18 -15.96
N ARG A 170 -19.50 -2.61 -16.55
CA ARG A 170 -20.39 -3.31 -17.47
C ARG A 170 -20.46 -2.67 -18.85
N ASN A 171 -20.15 -1.39 -18.93
CA ASN A 171 -20.30 -0.58 -20.14
C ASN A 171 -19.49 0.73 -20.05
N LYS A 172 -19.49 1.51 -21.14
CA LYS A 172 -18.79 2.79 -21.22
C LYS A 172 -19.30 3.86 -20.23
N GLN A 173 -20.56 3.75 -19.81
CA GLN A 173 -21.09 4.64 -18.79
C GLN A 173 -20.49 4.35 -17.42
N ASP A 174 -20.36 3.07 -17.06
CA ASP A 174 -19.68 2.66 -15.81
C ASP A 174 -18.20 3.11 -15.82
N GLU A 175 -17.51 3.06 -16.97
CA GLU A 175 -16.16 3.63 -17.11
C GLU A 175 -16.15 5.14 -16.84
N ALA A 176 -17.12 5.89 -17.38
CA ALA A 176 -17.19 7.33 -17.16
C ALA A 176 -17.45 7.69 -15.69
N PHE A 177 -18.30 6.91 -14.99
CA PHE A 177 -18.48 7.06 -13.55
C PHE A 177 -17.25 6.63 -12.75
N PHE A 178 -16.55 5.59 -13.18
CA PHE A 178 -15.30 5.17 -12.55
C PHE A 178 -14.25 6.29 -12.64
N ASP A 179 -14.06 6.88 -13.82
CA ASP A 179 -13.20 8.06 -14.00
C ASP A 179 -13.62 9.22 -13.10
N PHE A 180 -14.93 9.53 -13.09
CA PHE A 180 -15.47 10.63 -12.29
C PHE A 180 -15.15 10.50 -10.81
N TYR A 181 -15.23 9.30 -10.24
CA TYR A 181 -14.94 9.07 -8.81
C TYR A 181 -13.45 8.86 -8.52
N ALA A 182 -12.70 8.17 -9.39
CA ALA A 182 -11.34 7.74 -9.10
C ALA A 182 -10.25 8.77 -9.49
N ILE A 183 -10.51 9.66 -10.46
CA ILE A 183 -9.52 10.66 -10.87
C ILE A 183 -9.26 11.67 -9.76
N SER A 184 -7.98 11.93 -9.51
CA SER A 184 -7.49 12.92 -8.55
C SER A 184 -6.42 13.80 -9.18
N ARG A 185 -6.35 15.05 -8.77
CA ARG A 185 -5.13 15.87 -8.90
C ARG A 185 -4.25 15.60 -7.68
N LEU A 186 -2.96 15.42 -7.88
CA LEU A 186 -2.01 15.24 -6.79
C LEU A 186 -1.37 16.59 -6.45
N ASP A 187 -1.67 17.10 -5.26
CA ASP A 187 -1.15 18.38 -4.77
C ASP A 187 -0.20 18.18 -3.59
N LYS A 188 0.78 19.06 -3.45
CA LYS A 188 1.60 19.18 -2.25
C LYS A 188 1.02 20.28 -1.35
N VAL A 189 0.71 19.93 -0.10
CA VAL A 189 0.23 20.88 0.91
C VAL A 189 1.23 20.95 2.07
N ASN A 190 1.61 22.17 2.47
CA ASN A 190 2.44 22.42 3.63
C ASN A 190 1.58 22.50 4.90
N LEU A 191 2.21 22.37 6.07
CA LEU A 191 1.51 22.45 7.36
C LEU A 191 0.89 23.84 7.65
N ASP A 192 1.34 24.89 6.96
CA ASP A 192 0.73 26.22 7.01
C ASP A 192 -0.53 26.35 6.11
N GLY A 193 -0.87 25.30 5.37
CA GLY A 193 -2.01 25.26 4.46
C GLY A 193 -1.71 25.74 3.04
N THR A 194 -0.50 26.20 2.73
CA THR A 194 -0.12 26.55 1.36
C THR A 194 -0.11 25.30 0.48
N GLN A 195 -0.74 25.36 -0.69
CA GLN A 195 -0.98 24.21 -1.57
C GLN A 195 -0.52 24.53 -2.98
N THR A 196 0.19 23.58 -3.61
CA THR A 196 0.67 23.67 -4.99
C THR A 196 0.41 22.35 -5.70
N MET A 197 0.09 22.38 -6.99
CA MET A 197 -0.05 21.18 -7.81
C MET A 197 1.30 20.48 -7.93
N PHE A 198 1.34 19.19 -7.58
CA PHE A 198 2.50 18.33 -7.74
C PHE A 198 2.44 17.59 -9.08
N LEU A 199 1.31 16.92 -9.39
CA LEU A 199 1.07 16.26 -10.65
C LEU A 199 -0.40 16.46 -11.12
N PRO A 200 -0.65 16.41 -12.44
CA PRO A 200 -1.97 16.60 -13.04
C PRO A 200 -2.95 15.48 -12.67
N GLU A 201 -4.17 15.61 -13.17
CA GLU A 201 -5.27 14.67 -12.96
C GLU A 201 -4.99 13.30 -13.56
N LYS A 202 -4.97 12.26 -12.71
CA LYS A 202 -4.83 10.84 -13.05
C LYS A 202 -5.54 9.98 -12.03
N ILE A 203 -5.66 8.69 -12.27
CA ILE A 203 -6.04 7.71 -11.25
C ILE A 203 -4.74 7.19 -10.63
N TYR A 204 -4.41 7.68 -9.46
CA TYR A 204 -3.22 7.31 -8.71
C TYR A 204 -3.50 6.04 -7.89
N ALA A 205 -2.84 4.94 -8.23
CA ALA A 205 -2.94 3.68 -7.50
C ALA A 205 -1.95 3.60 -6.34
N GLU A 206 -0.75 4.16 -6.51
CA GLU A 206 0.29 4.13 -5.48
C GLU A 206 1.27 5.30 -5.62
N VAL A 207 1.67 5.88 -4.48
CA VAL A 207 2.66 6.96 -4.38
C VAL A 207 3.59 6.65 -3.22
N VAL A 208 4.87 6.37 -3.50
CA VAL A 208 5.84 5.95 -2.47
C VAL A 208 7.18 6.64 -2.68
N TYR A 209 7.64 7.39 -1.68
CA TYR A 209 8.96 8.01 -1.69
C TYR A 209 10.09 6.99 -1.52
N SER A 210 11.22 7.21 -2.19
CA SER A 210 12.48 6.47 -1.96
C SER A 210 12.99 6.65 -0.52
N PRO A 211 13.84 5.76 0.01
CA PRO A 211 14.39 5.90 1.36
C PRO A 211 15.09 7.23 1.62
N ASP A 212 15.83 7.76 0.65
CA ASP A 212 16.49 9.08 0.74
C ASP A 212 15.54 10.27 0.54
N GLY A 213 14.29 10.01 0.08
CA GLY A 213 13.28 11.05 -0.15
C GLY A 213 13.46 11.86 -1.44
N ASN A 214 14.47 11.56 -2.27
CA ASN A 214 14.77 12.34 -3.47
C ASN A 214 13.89 11.94 -4.66
N PHE A 215 13.31 10.74 -4.63
CA PHE A 215 12.46 10.22 -5.70
C PHE A 215 11.12 9.72 -5.16
N VAL A 216 10.13 9.70 -6.05
CA VAL A 216 8.79 9.18 -5.78
C VAL A 216 8.44 8.17 -6.88
N ARG A 217 8.16 6.94 -6.50
CA ARG A 217 7.54 5.96 -7.39
C ARG A 217 6.04 6.18 -7.39
N ILE A 218 5.48 6.41 -8.56
CA ILE A 218 4.06 6.65 -8.76
C ILE A 218 3.53 5.63 -9.75
N THR A 219 2.50 4.89 -9.32
CA THR A 219 1.75 3.99 -10.18
C THR A 219 0.40 4.60 -10.47
N THR A 220 0.06 4.71 -11.74
CA THR A 220 -1.23 5.23 -12.21
C THR A 220 -1.96 4.18 -13.02
N MET A 221 -3.26 4.14 -12.84
CA MET A 221 -4.15 3.28 -13.64
C MET A 221 -4.49 3.98 -14.96
N VAL A 222 -4.46 3.21 -16.05
CA VAL A 222 -4.71 3.72 -17.40
C VAL A 222 -5.73 2.88 -18.14
N LYS A 223 -6.29 3.44 -19.23
CA LYS A 223 -7.19 2.71 -20.13
C LYS A 223 -6.41 1.81 -21.10
N PRO A 224 -7.08 0.78 -21.69
CA PRO A 224 -8.50 0.43 -21.56
C PRO A 224 -8.81 -0.32 -20.26
N TYR A 225 -9.98 -0.04 -19.66
CA TYR A 225 -10.45 -0.82 -18.51
C TYR A 225 -11.07 -2.14 -18.95
N SER A 226 -11.08 -3.12 -18.05
CA SER A 226 -11.69 -4.43 -18.27
C SER A 226 -13.09 -4.51 -17.68
N TYR A 227 -13.97 -5.28 -18.33
CA TYR A 227 -15.32 -5.59 -17.82
C TYR A 227 -15.39 -6.97 -17.13
N ILE A 228 -14.29 -7.71 -17.11
CA ILE A 228 -14.26 -9.08 -16.58
C ILE A 228 -13.35 -9.24 -15.35
N VAL A 229 -12.60 -8.20 -15.00
CA VAL A 229 -11.75 -8.15 -13.79
C VAL A 229 -11.93 -6.84 -13.04
N PRO A 230 -11.68 -6.80 -11.72
CA PRO A 230 -11.77 -5.58 -10.92
C PRO A 230 -10.57 -4.65 -11.13
N TYR A 231 -10.73 -3.40 -10.65
CA TYR A 231 -9.80 -2.29 -10.85
C TYR A 231 -8.33 -2.61 -10.54
N TYR A 232 -8.04 -3.40 -9.51
CA TYR A 232 -6.66 -3.78 -9.12
C TYR A 232 -5.98 -4.73 -10.12
N ARG A 233 -6.63 -5.02 -11.24
CA ARG A 233 -6.13 -5.77 -12.39
C ARG A 233 -6.17 -4.98 -13.69
N PHE A 234 -6.54 -3.71 -13.64
CA PHE A 234 -6.52 -2.82 -14.80
C PHE A 234 -5.08 -2.49 -15.20
N PRO A 235 -4.87 -1.96 -16.41
CA PRO A 235 -3.55 -1.55 -16.85
C PRO A 235 -2.98 -0.46 -15.95
N GLU A 236 -1.68 -0.53 -15.71
CA GLU A 236 -0.96 0.42 -14.84
C GLU A 236 0.32 0.89 -15.52
N GLU A 237 0.67 2.15 -15.28
CA GLU A 237 1.95 2.76 -15.61
C GLU A 237 2.68 3.10 -14.30
N THR A 238 3.94 2.68 -14.20
CA THR A 238 4.80 3.02 -13.06
C THR A 238 5.93 3.93 -13.51
N ASP A 239 5.93 5.13 -12.98
CA ASP A 239 6.90 6.18 -13.26
C ASP A 239 7.68 6.57 -12.01
N ILE A 240 8.90 7.02 -12.20
CA ILE A 240 9.73 7.60 -11.15
C ILE A 240 9.85 9.11 -11.39
N TYR A 241 9.46 9.86 -10.38
CA TYR A 241 9.55 11.32 -10.35
C TYR A 241 10.60 11.77 -9.34
N SER A 242 11.14 12.97 -9.51
CA SER A 242 11.88 13.64 -8.44
C SER A 242 10.92 14.11 -7.31
N SER A 243 11.47 14.47 -6.17
CA SER A 243 10.70 15.05 -5.03
C SER A 243 10.00 16.37 -5.37
N GLU A 244 10.35 17.01 -6.51
CA GLU A 244 9.73 18.23 -7.05
C GLU A 244 8.68 17.94 -8.14
N GLY A 245 8.39 16.66 -8.44
CA GLY A 245 7.38 16.26 -9.44
C GLY A 245 7.88 16.24 -10.89
N LYS A 246 9.19 16.28 -11.13
CA LYS A 246 9.75 16.12 -12.48
C LYS A 246 9.87 14.64 -12.81
N LEU A 247 9.36 14.21 -13.97
CA LEU A 247 9.52 12.84 -14.46
C LEU A 247 11.03 12.54 -14.68
N VAL A 248 11.52 11.48 -14.05
CA VAL A 248 12.90 11.01 -14.15
C VAL A 248 12.99 9.86 -15.14
N MET A 249 12.08 8.89 -15.02
CA MET A 249 12.04 7.75 -15.94
C MET A 249 10.67 7.07 -15.90
N HIS A 250 10.29 6.49 -17.03
CA HIS A 250 9.25 5.47 -17.07
C HIS A 250 9.88 4.13 -16.67
N PHE A 251 9.26 3.41 -15.72
CA PHE A 251 9.82 2.18 -15.17
C PHE A 251 9.12 0.91 -15.66
N ASP A 252 7.79 0.91 -15.75
CA ASP A 252 7.02 -0.25 -16.15
C ASP A 252 5.63 0.12 -16.71
N SER A 253 5.21 -0.62 -17.74
CA SER A 253 3.84 -0.60 -18.28
C SER A 253 3.25 -2.00 -18.13
N LYS A 254 2.20 -2.10 -17.35
CA LYS A 254 1.55 -3.36 -17.02
C LYS A 254 0.19 -3.45 -17.71
N PRO A 255 -0.04 -4.45 -18.58
CA PRO A 255 -1.34 -4.61 -19.23
C PRO A 255 -2.41 -5.11 -18.25
N SER A 256 -3.68 -5.07 -18.68
CA SER A 256 -4.78 -5.68 -17.92
C SER A 256 -4.52 -7.17 -17.67
N ILE A 257 -4.79 -7.62 -16.43
CA ILE A 257 -4.60 -9.02 -16.03
C ILE A 257 -5.95 -9.72 -16.10
N GLU A 258 -6.45 -9.95 -17.29
CA GLU A 258 -7.73 -10.62 -17.50
C GLU A 258 -7.64 -12.12 -17.32
N GLU A 259 -6.56 -12.71 -17.76
CA GLU A 259 -6.31 -14.14 -17.66
C GLU A 259 -5.04 -14.44 -16.85
N LEU A 260 -5.12 -15.42 -16.01
CA LEU A 260 -3.98 -16.04 -15.33
C LEU A 260 -4.03 -17.56 -15.56
N PRO A 261 -2.88 -18.23 -15.59
CA PRO A 261 -2.85 -19.70 -15.57
C PRO A 261 -3.68 -20.24 -14.40
N LYS A 262 -4.11 -21.51 -14.51
CA LYS A 262 -4.88 -22.14 -13.45
C LYS A 262 -3.99 -22.47 -12.24
N GLY A 263 -4.46 -22.14 -11.04
CA GLY A 263 -3.80 -22.47 -9.77
C GLY A 263 -3.63 -21.27 -8.86
N PHE A 264 -3.48 -21.52 -7.57
CA PHE A 264 -3.35 -20.44 -6.55
C PHE A 264 -2.01 -19.71 -6.63
N ASP A 265 -0.96 -20.40 -7.13
CA ASP A 265 0.37 -19.81 -7.31
C ASP A 265 0.59 -19.24 -8.72
N ALA A 266 -0.50 -19.13 -9.51
CA ALA A 266 -0.47 -18.44 -10.79
C ALA A 266 -0.27 -16.94 -10.61
N VAL A 267 0.64 -16.39 -11.40
CA VAL A 267 1.00 -14.97 -11.36
C VAL A 267 1.11 -14.41 -12.78
N GLN A 268 1.03 -13.10 -12.89
CA GLN A 268 1.30 -12.41 -14.16
C GLN A 268 2.79 -12.50 -14.54
N THR A 269 3.08 -12.36 -15.81
CA THR A 269 4.43 -12.15 -16.34
C THR A 269 4.87 -10.70 -16.20
N GLY A 270 6.16 -10.40 -16.42
CA GLY A 270 6.72 -9.08 -16.26
C GLY A 270 7.04 -8.74 -14.80
N LYS A 271 7.31 -7.45 -14.54
CA LYS A 271 7.71 -6.98 -13.22
C LYS A 271 6.55 -7.07 -12.22
N ARG A 272 6.82 -7.64 -11.05
CA ARG A 272 5.89 -7.80 -9.93
C ARG A 272 6.52 -7.36 -8.64
N SER A 273 5.70 -6.95 -7.66
CA SER A 273 6.16 -6.56 -6.32
C SER A 273 7.24 -5.47 -6.36
N ILE A 274 7.03 -4.49 -7.25
CA ILE A 274 7.94 -3.36 -7.39
C ILE A 274 7.95 -2.57 -6.08
N SER A 275 9.13 -2.40 -5.48
CA SER A 275 9.29 -1.68 -4.22
C SER A 275 10.66 -0.98 -4.14
N TRP A 276 10.79 -0.06 -3.19
CA TRP A 276 12.09 0.49 -2.84
C TRP A 276 12.84 -0.46 -1.93
N ARG A 277 14.12 -0.60 -2.16
CA ARG A 277 15.05 -1.30 -1.30
C ARG A 277 15.33 -0.44 -0.06
N ALA A 278 14.88 -0.89 1.12
CA ALA A 278 14.86 -0.06 2.31
C ALA A 278 16.25 0.37 2.82
N ASP A 279 17.29 -0.46 2.61
CA ASP A 279 18.68 -0.21 3.03
C ASP A 279 19.50 0.60 2.03
N HIS A 280 18.90 1.06 0.92
CA HIS A 280 19.55 1.85 -0.12
C HIS A 280 18.82 3.18 -0.40
N PRO A 281 19.53 4.25 -0.79
CA PRO A 281 18.93 5.57 -1.01
C PRO A 281 17.79 5.56 -2.03
N ALA A 282 18.03 5.03 -3.23
CA ALA A 282 17.07 5.06 -4.34
C ALA A 282 17.25 3.86 -5.28
N THR A 283 17.05 2.65 -4.74
CA THR A 283 17.17 1.40 -5.51
C THR A 283 15.80 0.69 -5.53
N LEU A 284 15.29 0.41 -6.73
CA LEU A 284 14.10 -0.38 -6.97
C LEU A 284 14.43 -1.87 -6.95
N VAL A 285 13.48 -2.65 -6.46
CA VAL A 285 13.51 -4.13 -6.47
C VAL A 285 12.20 -4.65 -7.01
N TRP A 286 12.25 -5.71 -7.80
CA TRP A 286 11.07 -6.41 -8.33
C TRP A 286 11.38 -7.89 -8.58
N CYS A 287 10.36 -8.69 -8.85
CA CYS A 287 10.54 -10.08 -9.27
C CYS A 287 9.83 -10.36 -10.60
N GLU A 288 10.35 -11.35 -11.32
CA GLU A 288 9.78 -11.80 -12.60
C GLU A 288 9.66 -13.33 -12.63
N ALA A 289 8.49 -13.83 -13.10
CA ALA A 289 8.23 -15.26 -13.18
C ALA A 289 9.00 -15.92 -14.32
N GLN A 290 9.70 -17.01 -14.03
CA GLN A 290 10.51 -17.77 -15.01
C GLN A 290 9.72 -18.93 -15.65
N ASP A 291 8.58 -19.28 -15.07
CA ASP A 291 7.67 -20.30 -15.59
C ASP A 291 6.52 -19.73 -16.45
N GLY A 292 6.62 -18.44 -16.82
CA GLY A 292 5.54 -17.72 -17.51
C GLY A 292 4.32 -17.48 -16.62
N GLY A 293 4.50 -17.53 -15.30
CA GLY A 293 3.42 -17.37 -14.31
C GLY A 293 2.57 -18.64 -14.12
N ASP A 294 2.86 -19.72 -14.81
CA ASP A 294 2.10 -20.98 -14.74
C ASP A 294 2.70 -21.92 -13.68
N PRO A 295 1.98 -22.16 -12.56
CA PRO A 295 2.46 -23.04 -11.51
C PRO A 295 2.57 -24.52 -11.94
N ASN A 296 1.99 -24.91 -13.08
CA ASN A 296 2.04 -26.29 -13.58
C ASN A 296 3.28 -26.59 -14.43
N LYS A 297 4.01 -25.55 -14.85
CA LYS A 297 5.29 -25.74 -15.54
C LYS A 297 6.35 -26.15 -14.53
N ASP A 298 7.16 -27.15 -14.91
CA ASP A 298 8.32 -27.55 -14.12
C ASP A 298 9.54 -26.74 -14.51
N VAL A 299 10.11 -26.01 -13.54
CA VAL A 299 11.27 -25.16 -13.70
C VAL A 299 12.16 -25.21 -12.46
N GLU A 300 13.45 -25.04 -12.61
CA GLU A 300 14.39 -25.04 -11.48
C GLU A 300 14.13 -23.89 -10.51
N PHE A 301 13.87 -22.69 -11.06
CA PHE A 301 13.54 -21.48 -10.28
C PHE A 301 12.26 -20.87 -10.82
N ARG A 302 11.36 -20.48 -9.91
CA ARG A 302 10.07 -19.90 -10.22
C ARG A 302 10.13 -18.41 -10.47
N ASP A 303 10.87 -17.67 -9.64
CA ASP A 303 11.01 -16.24 -9.76
C ASP A 303 12.48 -15.81 -9.68
N PHE A 304 12.85 -14.80 -10.48
CA PHE A 304 14.10 -14.08 -10.38
C PHE A 304 13.81 -12.72 -9.75
N VAL A 305 14.68 -12.28 -8.83
CA VAL A 305 14.58 -10.98 -8.15
C VAL A 305 15.68 -10.07 -8.65
N PHE A 306 15.29 -8.92 -9.14
CA PHE A 306 16.17 -7.91 -9.73
C PHE A 306 16.20 -6.63 -8.90
N GLN A 307 17.27 -5.87 -9.05
CA GLN A 307 17.39 -4.51 -8.53
C GLN A 307 17.93 -3.54 -9.57
N MET A 308 17.62 -2.26 -9.42
CA MET A 308 18.15 -1.17 -10.23
C MET A 308 18.17 0.14 -9.44
N THR A 309 19.29 0.82 -9.42
CA THR A 309 19.38 2.16 -8.81
C THR A 309 18.88 3.22 -9.81
N VAL A 310 18.03 4.13 -9.34
CA VAL A 310 17.51 5.24 -10.16
C VAL A 310 18.68 6.09 -10.67
N ASN A 311 18.58 6.54 -11.93
CA ASN A 311 19.63 7.27 -12.66
C ASN A 311 20.93 6.49 -12.91
N SER A 312 20.99 5.19 -12.60
CA SER A 312 22.09 4.34 -13.04
C SER A 312 21.99 4.07 -14.55
N LYS A 313 23.14 4.03 -15.22
CA LYS A 313 23.23 3.54 -16.61
C LYS A 313 23.43 2.02 -16.67
N ALA A 314 23.53 1.36 -15.52
CA ALA A 314 23.72 -0.09 -15.45
C ALA A 314 22.41 -0.82 -15.73
N GLU A 315 22.51 -1.98 -16.37
CA GLU A 315 21.41 -2.90 -16.52
C GLU A 315 20.93 -3.42 -15.15
N PRO A 316 19.66 -3.88 -15.06
CA PRO A 316 19.14 -4.50 -13.86
C PRO A 316 20.02 -5.67 -13.38
N GLU A 317 20.31 -5.69 -12.10
CA GLU A 317 21.11 -6.71 -11.45
C GLU A 317 20.23 -7.82 -10.85
N LEU A 318 20.53 -9.08 -11.15
CA LEU A 318 19.91 -10.24 -10.51
C LEU A 318 20.51 -10.43 -9.12
N ILE A 319 19.67 -10.32 -8.06
CA ILE A 319 20.11 -10.45 -6.66
C ILE A 319 19.71 -11.76 -5.99
N ALA A 320 18.66 -12.40 -6.47
CA ALA A 320 18.21 -13.69 -5.91
C ALA A 320 17.36 -14.49 -6.92
N LYS A 321 17.29 -15.79 -6.69
CA LYS A 321 16.41 -16.73 -7.39
C LYS A 321 15.63 -17.53 -6.36
N THR A 322 14.34 -17.79 -6.60
CA THR A 322 13.49 -18.57 -5.70
C THR A 322 12.99 -19.83 -6.37
N LYS A 323 12.97 -20.94 -5.62
CA LYS A 323 12.42 -22.23 -6.10
C LYS A 323 10.91 -22.29 -5.99
N LEU A 324 10.32 -21.50 -5.09
CA LEU A 324 8.88 -21.28 -4.94
C LEU A 324 8.55 -19.84 -5.38
N ARG A 325 7.31 -19.40 -5.22
CA ARG A 325 6.97 -17.99 -5.49
C ARG A 325 7.63 -17.07 -4.49
N TYR A 326 8.23 -16.01 -5.00
CA TYR A 326 8.72 -14.89 -4.21
C TYR A 326 7.61 -14.30 -3.33
N ARG A 327 7.92 -14.06 -2.03
CA ARG A 327 6.98 -13.51 -1.05
C ARG A 327 7.46 -12.20 -0.41
N GLY A 328 8.68 -11.78 -0.70
CA GLY A 328 9.24 -10.54 -0.19
C GLY A 328 10.67 -10.67 0.32
N ILE A 329 11.24 -9.53 0.68
CA ILE A 329 12.55 -9.40 1.31
C ILE A 329 12.42 -8.46 2.50
N THR A 330 12.99 -8.86 3.65
CA THR A 330 13.25 -7.94 4.77
C THR A 330 14.72 -7.54 4.72
N TRP A 331 14.95 -6.25 4.50
CA TRP A 331 16.28 -5.67 4.34
C TRP A 331 16.94 -5.46 5.71
N GLY A 332 18.24 -5.67 5.79
CA GLY A 332 19.02 -5.37 6.99
C GLY A 332 20.13 -4.36 6.69
N ASN A 333 21.00 -4.71 5.77
CA ASN A 333 22.05 -3.83 5.27
C ASN A 333 22.53 -4.35 3.89
N VAL A 334 23.51 -3.70 3.29
CA VAL A 334 24.05 -4.06 1.96
C VAL A 334 24.53 -5.51 1.83
N HIS A 335 24.81 -6.20 2.94
CA HIS A 335 25.31 -7.59 2.96
C HIS A 335 24.32 -8.59 3.56
N THR A 336 23.19 -8.13 4.09
CA THR A 336 22.28 -8.97 4.88
C THR A 336 20.84 -8.64 4.60
N ALA A 337 20.10 -9.59 4.07
CA ALA A 337 18.65 -9.52 3.94
C ALA A 337 18.03 -10.92 4.12
N ILE A 338 16.75 -10.98 4.45
CA ILE A 338 15.98 -12.21 4.56
C ILE A 338 15.02 -12.28 3.38
N LEU A 339 15.22 -13.26 2.53
CA LEU A 339 14.37 -13.57 1.39
C LEU A 339 13.31 -14.60 1.80
N TYR A 340 12.07 -14.40 1.37
CA TYR A 340 10.96 -15.31 1.63
C TYR A 340 10.40 -15.86 0.33
N GLU A 341 10.10 -17.16 0.33
CA GLU A 341 9.37 -17.84 -0.75
C GLU A 341 8.27 -18.74 -0.19
N GLY A 342 7.28 -19.06 -1.00
CA GLY A 342 6.20 -19.95 -0.56
C GLY A 342 5.39 -20.51 -1.71
N TRP A 343 4.74 -21.66 -1.45
CA TRP A 343 3.89 -22.35 -2.40
C TRP A 343 2.54 -22.71 -1.77
N TRP A 344 1.49 -22.13 -2.28
CA TRP A 344 0.16 -22.29 -1.71
C TRP A 344 -0.37 -23.71 -1.80
N LYS A 345 -0.12 -24.39 -2.93
CA LYS A 345 -0.64 -25.74 -3.18
C LYS A 345 -0.17 -26.75 -2.12
N THR A 346 1.09 -26.70 -1.71
CA THR A 346 1.68 -27.60 -0.69
C THR A 346 1.76 -26.98 0.69
N ARG A 347 1.42 -25.67 0.82
CA ARG A 347 1.59 -24.89 2.03
C ARG A 347 3.04 -24.69 2.45
N ASP A 348 3.98 -24.98 1.56
CA ASP A 348 5.40 -24.79 1.85
C ASP A 348 5.76 -23.32 1.94
N MET A 349 6.62 -22.99 2.89
CA MET A 349 7.31 -21.70 2.98
C MET A 349 8.77 -21.93 3.37
N ALA A 350 9.63 -21.05 2.90
CA ALA A 350 11.03 -21.01 3.31
C ALA A 350 11.55 -19.58 3.41
N SER A 351 12.53 -19.41 4.28
CA SER A 351 13.28 -18.16 4.41
C SER A 351 14.78 -18.40 4.31
N TYR A 352 15.46 -17.43 3.70
CA TYR A 352 16.89 -17.52 3.41
C TYR A 352 17.60 -16.23 3.80
N LEU A 353 18.77 -16.38 4.40
CA LEU A 353 19.74 -15.30 4.51
C LEU A 353 20.44 -15.13 3.17
N ILE A 354 20.38 -13.95 2.60
CA ILE A 354 21.04 -13.60 1.34
C ILE A 354 22.01 -12.44 1.55
N ASN A 355 22.99 -12.35 0.67
CA ASN A 355 23.86 -11.20 0.56
C ASN A 355 23.51 -10.41 -0.71
N PRO A 356 22.76 -9.29 -0.59
CA PRO A 356 22.32 -8.53 -1.76
C PRO A 356 23.45 -7.93 -2.62
N SER A 357 24.62 -7.72 -2.03
CA SER A 357 25.81 -7.22 -2.76
C SER A 357 26.63 -8.32 -3.43
N ASN A 358 26.27 -9.58 -3.25
CA ASN A 358 26.98 -10.73 -3.85
C ASN A 358 25.99 -11.84 -4.20
N SER A 359 25.33 -11.72 -5.35
CA SER A 359 24.37 -12.70 -5.87
C SER A 359 24.99 -14.09 -6.18
N LYS A 360 26.33 -14.17 -6.27
CA LYS A 360 27.05 -15.46 -6.46
C LYS A 360 27.14 -16.27 -5.16
N GLN A 361 26.98 -15.63 -4.00
CA GLN A 361 26.95 -16.32 -2.72
C GLN A 361 25.62 -17.09 -2.60
N ALA A 362 25.72 -18.40 -2.37
CA ALA A 362 24.54 -19.23 -2.20
C ALA A 362 23.68 -18.76 -1.00
N PRO A 363 22.35 -18.64 -1.17
CA PRO A 363 21.44 -18.33 -0.06
C PRO A 363 21.54 -19.39 1.04
N ARG A 364 21.63 -18.98 2.30
CA ARG A 364 21.61 -19.88 3.45
C ARG A 364 20.19 -20.04 3.97
N GLN A 365 19.63 -21.24 3.85
CA GLN A 365 18.30 -21.54 4.40
C GLN A 365 18.29 -21.35 5.91
N ILE A 366 17.30 -20.60 6.40
CA ILE A 366 17.07 -20.37 7.83
C ILE A 366 15.91 -21.24 8.30
N GLU A 367 14.79 -21.21 7.56
CA GLU A 367 13.60 -21.96 7.89
C GLU A 367 13.01 -22.59 6.63
N LYS A 368 12.46 -23.79 6.79
CA LYS A 368 11.58 -24.41 5.79
C LYS A 368 10.53 -25.23 6.54
N ARG A 369 9.25 -24.92 6.33
CA ARG A 369 8.13 -25.59 6.99
C ARG A 369 6.84 -25.45 6.19
N SER A 370 5.80 -26.12 6.63
CA SER A 370 4.44 -25.82 6.20
C SER A 370 3.91 -24.55 6.92
N THR A 371 3.16 -23.72 6.21
CA THR A 371 2.45 -22.58 6.80
C THR A 371 1.39 -22.98 7.83
N GLN A 372 0.97 -24.26 7.81
CA GLN A 372 0.00 -24.82 8.76
C GLN A 372 0.67 -25.39 10.03
N GLU A 373 1.99 -25.47 10.03
CA GLU A 373 2.75 -25.95 11.17
C GLU A 373 3.04 -24.80 12.13
N LEU A 374 2.36 -24.79 13.28
CA LEU A 374 2.46 -23.71 14.26
C LEU A 374 3.61 -23.92 15.24
N TYR A 375 3.87 -25.14 15.69
CA TYR A 375 4.81 -25.41 16.79
C TYR A 375 6.29 -25.23 16.43
N ASN A 376 6.64 -25.36 15.15
CA ASN A 376 8.02 -25.22 14.66
C ASN A 376 8.28 -23.85 14.01
N GLN A 377 7.46 -22.84 14.31
CA GLN A 377 7.71 -21.50 13.82
C GLN A 377 8.94 -20.88 14.48
N LEU A 378 9.88 -20.43 13.65
CA LEU A 378 11.03 -19.67 14.11
C LEU A 378 10.65 -18.30 14.69
N GLY A 379 9.47 -17.80 14.37
CA GLY A 379 9.02 -16.46 14.71
C GLY A 379 9.31 -15.45 13.59
N ASN A 380 9.13 -14.17 13.90
CA ASN A 380 9.33 -13.07 12.99
C ASN A 380 10.64 -12.34 13.27
N PHE A 381 11.40 -12.00 12.25
CA PHE A 381 12.57 -11.16 12.43
C PHE A 381 12.16 -9.78 12.94
N ALA A 382 12.73 -9.37 14.07
CA ALA A 382 12.51 -8.04 14.59
C ALA A 382 13.10 -6.99 13.64
N THR A 383 12.37 -5.90 13.46
CA THR A 383 12.80 -4.77 12.65
C THR A 383 12.79 -3.50 13.49
N GLU A 384 13.64 -2.55 13.11
CA GLU A 384 13.63 -1.21 13.69
C GLU A 384 13.37 -0.16 12.63
N LEU A 385 12.73 0.93 13.03
CA LEU A 385 12.44 2.05 12.14
C LEU A 385 13.74 2.81 11.89
N MET A 386 14.00 3.15 10.63
CA MET A 386 15.13 3.99 10.26
C MET A 386 14.92 5.43 10.75
N ASP A 387 16.01 6.20 10.80
CA ASP A 387 15.98 7.63 11.18
C ASP A 387 15.09 8.47 10.25
N ASN A 388 14.87 8.00 9.02
CA ASN A 388 13.94 8.65 8.09
C ASN A 388 12.45 8.43 8.44
N GLY A 389 12.13 7.67 9.47
CA GLY A 389 10.78 7.41 9.99
C GLY A 389 9.81 6.70 9.04
N ARG A 390 10.28 6.19 7.90
CA ARG A 390 9.42 5.62 6.84
C ARG A 390 9.70 4.17 6.50
N TYR A 391 10.94 3.75 6.63
CA TYR A 391 11.40 2.39 6.30
C TYR A 391 11.87 1.65 7.55
N ARG A 392 11.81 0.34 7.49
CA ARG A 392 12.25 -0.53 8.57
C ARG A 392 13.33 -1.48 8.07
N LEU A 393 14.36 -1.69 8.88
CA LEU A 393 15.43 -2.65 8.64
C LEU A 393 15.42 -3.73 9.70
N LEU A 394 16.04 -4.87 9.40
CA LEU A 394 16.31 -5.92 10.38
C LEU A 394 17.05 -5.34 11.58
N LYS A 395 16.62 -5.69 12.79
CA LYS A 395 17.27 -5.28 14.02
C LYS A 395 18.43 -6.20 14.33
N PHE A 396 19.63 -5.63 14.40
CA PHE A 396 20.85 -6.32 14.77
C PHE A 396 21.17 -6.14 16.26
N ASP A 397 21.96 -7.08 16.81
CA ASP A 397 22.61 -6.88 18.10
C ASP A 397 23.65 -5.74 18.01
N ARG A 398 24.13 -5.26 19.17
CA ARG A 398 25.09 -4.15 19.24
C ARG A 398 26.40 -4.38 18.46
N ARG A 399 26.73 -5.65 18.16
CA ARG A 399 27.91 -6.03 17.38
C ARG A 399 27.61 -6.28 15.91
N GLY A 400 26.36 -6.13 15.48
CA GLY A 400 25.92 -6.35 14.09
C GLY A 400 25.99 -7.81 13.62
N ARG A 401 26.01 -8.78 14.54
CA ARG A 401 26.26 -10.20 14.22
C ARG A 401 25.06 -11.11 14.42
N LYS A 402 24.08 -10.71 15.23
CA LYS A 402 22.88 -11.48 15.54
C LYS A 402 21.64 -10.68 15.16
N LEU A 403 20.62 -11.38 14.69
CA LEU A 403 19.28 -10.85 14.46
C LEU A 403 18.37 -11.27 15.61
N TYR A 404 17.45 -10.40 15.98
CA TYR A 404 16.43 -10.73 16.97
C TYR A 404 15.21 -11.35 16.28
N LEU A 405 14.61 -12.31 16.95
CA LEU A 405 13.37 -12.94 16.56
C LEU A 405 12.33 -12.74 17.66
N THR A 406 11.08 -12.53 17.28
CA THR A 406 9.95 -12.50 18.20
C THR A 406 8.93 -13.53 17.76
N GLY A 407 8.29 -14.21 18.68
CA GLY A 407 7.27 -15.20 18.35
C GLY A 407 6.37 -15.53 19.54
N GLU A 408 5.21 -16.13 19.21
CA GLU A 408 4.22 -16.56 20.20
C GLU A 408 4.66 -17.81 20.98
N GLY A 409 5.68 -18.55 20.49
CA GLY A 409 6.17 -19.75 21.11
C GLY A 409 5.09 -20.81 21.29
N TYR A 410 4.36 -21.09 20.24
CA TYR A 410 3.28 -22.10 20.26
C TYR A 410 3.77 -23.45 20.72
N SER A 411 3.08 -24.05 21.66
CA SER A 411 3.33 -25.43 22.10
C SER A 411 2.02 -26.12 22.48
N PRO A 412 1.99 -27.46 22.55
CA PRO A 412 0.81 -28.20 23.04
C PRO A 412 0.40 -27.83 24.46
N GLU A 413 1.34 -27.30 25.25
CA GLU A 413 1.14 -26.91 26.66
C GLU A 413 0.75 -25.44 26.83
N GLY A 414 0.60 -24.69 25.72
CA GLY A 414 0.29 -23.27 25.70
C GLY A 414 1.40 -22.42 25.09
N ASN A 415 1.11 -21.14 24.88
CA ASN A 415 2.04 -20.21 24.24
C ASN A 415 3.12 -19.75 25.22
N ARG A 416 4.36 -19.68 24.75
CA ARG A 416 5.52 -19.16 25.48
C ARG A 416 6.21 -18.09 24.64
N PRO A 417 5.67 -16.85 24.58
CA PRO A 417 6.23 -15.78 23.78
C PRO A 417 7.71 -15.55 24.07
N PHE A 418 8.48 -15.25 23.03
CA PHE A 418 9.93 -15.07 23.14
C PHE A 418 10.43 -13.87 22.32
N VAL A 419 11.62 -13.41 22.68
CA VAL A 419 12.44 -12.46 21.95
C VAL A 419 13.83 -13.03 21.77
#